data_2fc14e685c156337a327ca3fcd51c89a
#
_entry.id   2fc14e685c156337a327ca3fcd51c89a
#
_cell.length_a   1.000
_cell.length_b   1.000
_cell.length_c   1.000
_cell.angle_alpha   90.00
_cell.angle_beta   90.00
_cell.angle_gamma   90.00
#
_symmetry.space_group_name_H-M   'P 1'
#
loop_
_entity.id
_entity.type
_entity.pdbx_description
1 polymer ?
#
loop_
_entity_poly.entity_id
_entity_poly.type
_entity_poly.pdbx_seq_one_letter_code
_entity_poly.pdbx_strand_id
1 'polypeptide(L)'
;MKKIFLVFLLAFSTIISAQTAKEIIDKNIEVSGGLTNWKLLNSVLLQGKVTLGINDDYPIKIYQQRPNLTKTTIMIGKKESAVEGYNGTKGYAMNYATNKIQEYPNYSPESFDNDFIDWENKGFEAEFVGKEKVGDVVCLKVELTKNVNKTLYFFNAKTYMLIKEVQKDETLTYDDYRAVGNLMMPFRIESTSPKKDSDYVMILNKIETNKVFPANTFKF
;
A
#
# COMPACT_ATOMS: atom_id res chain seq x y z
N MET A 1 14.63 -71.45 -16.66
CA MET A 1 13.70 -70.38 -17.12
C MET A 1 13.65 -69.35 -16.04
N LYS A 2 14.35 -68.21 -16.19
CA LYS A 2 14.39 -67.13 -15.24
C LYS A 2 13.33 -66.12 -15.66
N LYS A 3 12.30 -65.90 -14.83
CA LYS A 3 11.29 -64.85 -15.05
C LYS A 3 11.84 -63.52 -14.55
N ILE A 4 12.10 -62.59 -15.49
CA ILE A 4 12.47 -61.21 -15.21
C ILE A 4 11.21 -60.46 -14.90
N PHE A 5 11.04 -60.02 -13.65
CA PHE A 5 9.93 -59.15 -13.20
C PHE A 5 10.34 -57.69 -13.47
N LEU A 6 9.82 -57.10 -14.54
CA LEU A 6 10.05 -55.71 -14.88
C LEU A 6 9.10 -54.84 -14.02
N VAL A 7 9.60 -54.24 -12.95
CA VAL A 7 8.87 -53.27 -12.14
C VAL A 7 8.89 -51.92 -12.85
N PHE A 8 7.80 -51.57 -13.45
CA PHE A 8 7.57 -50.22 -14.03
C PHE A 8 7.30 -49.24 -12.88
N LEU A 9 8.34 -48.52 -12.44
CA LEU A 9 8.21 -47.46 -11.47
C LEU A 9 7.64 -46.24 -12.19
N LEU A 10 6.30 -46.07 -12.14
CA LEU A 10 5.62 -44.83 -12.56
C LEU A 10 6.03 -43.73 -11.58
N ALA A 11 7.04 -42.95 -11.95
CA ALA A 11 7.33 -41.68 -11.30
C ALA A 11 6.19 -40.70 -11.63
N PHE A 12 5.23 -40.63 -10.74
CA PHE A 12 4.24 -39.52 -10.72
C PHE A 12 5.02 -38.26 -10.32
N SER A 13 5.59 -37.55 -11.29
CA SER A 13 6.04 -36.18 -11.10
C SER A 13 4.80 -35.33 -10.90
N THR A 14 4.42 -35.09 -9.63
CA THR A 14 3.51 -34.02 -9.31
C THR A 14 4.18 -32.72 -9.74
N ILE A 15 3.72 -32.15 -10.85
CA ILE A 15 4.05 -30.78 -11.22
C ILE A 15 3.40 -29.92 -10.14
N ILE A 16 4.14 -29.63 -9.07
CA ILE A 16 3.78 -28.60 -8.14
C ILE A 16 3.93 -27.31 -8.94
N SER A 17 2.82 -26.78 -9.45
CA SER A 17 2.79 -25.44 -10.03
C SER A 17 3.26 -24.48 -8.95
N ALA A 18 4.51 -24.08 -9.01
CA ALA A 18 5.04 -23.06 -8.13
C ALA A 18 4.33 -21.75 -8.49
N GLN A 19 3.59 -21.20 -7.53
CA GLN A 19 2.90 -19.93 -7.69
C GLN A 19 3.94 -18.84 -7.97
N THR A 20 3.75 -18.09 -9.05
CA THR A 20 4.66 -17.01 -9.43
C THR A 20 4.30 -15.70 -8.73
N ALA A 21 5.26 -14.79 -8.61
CA ALA A 21 5.01 -13.45 -8.09
C ALA A 21 3.94 -12.72 -8.91
N LYS A 22 3.99 -12.88 -10.24
CA LYS A 22 3.00 -12.29 -11.16
C LYS A 22 1.58 -12.78 -10.86
N GLU A 23 1.38 -14.08 -10.71
CA GLU A 23 0.06 -14.65 -10.39
C GLU A 23 -0.49 -14.12 -9.06
N ILE A 24 0.38 -13.93 -8.06
CA ILE A 24 -0.01 -13.39 -6.75
C ILE A 24 -0.45 -11.93 -6.89
N ILE A 25 0.32 -11.11 -7.61
CA ILE A 25 0.03 -9.70 -7.87
C ILE A 25 -1.27 -9.57 -8.69
N ASP A 26 -1.42 -10.35 -9.77
CA ASP A 26 -2.62 -10.33 -10.61
C ASP A 26 -3.88 -10.69 -9.80
N LYS A 27 -3.78 -11.70 -8.92
CA LYS A 27 -4.86 -12.07 -8.00
C LYS A 27 -5.16 -10.98 -6.98
N ASN A 28 -4.15 -10.30 -6.45
CA ASN A 28 -4.37 -9.15 -5.56
C ASN A 28 -5.13 -8.02 -6.29
N ILE A 29 -4.71 -7.68 -7.50
CA ILE A 29 -5.41 -6.69 -8.33
C ILE A 29 -6.86 -7.11 -8.57
N GLU A 30 -7.10 -8.38 -8.91
CA GLU A 30 -8.45 -8.92 -9.16
C GLU A 30 -9.33 -8.77 -7.93
N VAL A 31 -8.90 -9.28 -6.76
CA VAL A 31 -9.70 -9.28 -5.53
C VAL A 31 -9.86 -7.88 -4.92
N SER A 32 -8.95 -6.97 -5.21
CA SER A 32 -9.05 -5.57 -4.76
C SER A 32 -9.92 -4.68 -5.66
N GLY A 33 -10.52 -5.25 -6.71
CA GLY A 33 -11.50 -4.55 -7.55
C GLY A 33 -11.21 -4.57 -9.04
N GLY A 34 -10.07 -5.14 -9.46
CA GLY A 34 -9.68 -5.31 -10.85
C GLY A 34 -8.96 -4.11 -11.45
N LEU A 35 -8.07 -4.40 -12.40
CA LEU A 35 -7.19 -3.40 -13.03
C LEU A 35 -7.96 -2.22 -13.62
N THR A 36 -9.10 -2.47 -14.26
CA THR A 36 -9.92 -1.43 -14.90
C THR A 36 -10.41 -0.40 -13.87
N ASN A 37 -10.93 -0.85 -12.73
CA ASN A 37 -11.44 0.04 -11.68
C ASN A 37 -10.29 0.86 -11.05
N TRP A 38 -9.13 0.24 -10.84
CA TRP A 38 -7.94 0.96 -10.37
C TRP A 38 -7.49 2.03 -11.37
N LYS A 39 -7.48 1.74 -12.66
CA LYS A 39 -7.11 2.72 -13.71
C LYS A 39 -8.14 3.85 -13.88
N LEU A 40 -9.41 3.60 -13.58
CA LEU A 40 -10.47 4.62 -13.59
C LEU A 40 -10.48 5.50 -12.34
N LEU A 41 -9.72 5.14 -11.31
CA LEU A 41 -9.60 5.94 -10.10
C LEU A 41 -8.74 7.17 -10.37
N ASN A 42 -9.32 8.38 -10.28
CA ASN A 42 -8.64 9.65 -10.53
C ASN A 42 -8.34 10.45 -9.26
N SER A 43 -9.14 10.26 -8.22
CA SER A 43 -8.94 10.94 -6.94
C SER A 43 -9.47 10.12 -5.79
N VAL A 44 -8.89 10.30 -4.60
CA VAL A 44 -9.33 9.70 -3.34
C VAL A 44 -9.29 10.74 -2.25
N LEU A 45 -10.32 10.77 -1.41
CA LEU A 45 -10.33 11.46 -0.14
C LEU A 45 -10.47 10.43 0.97
N LEU A 46 -9.43 10.27 1.75
CA LEU A 46 -9.43 9.46 2.96
C LEU A 46 -9.75 10.36 4.16
N GLN A 47 -10.65 9.92 5.03
CA GLN A 47 -11.02 10.66 6.24
C GLN A 47 -11.06 9.69 7.42
N GLY A 48 -10.54 10.14 8.55
CA GLY A 48 -10.51 9.31 9.76
C GLY A 48 -9.77 9.99 10.89
N LYS A 49 -9.07 9.20 11.65
CA LYS A 49 -8.16 9.65 12.69
C LYS A 49 -6.81 8.97 12.56
N VAL A 50 -5.76 9.66 12.93
CA VAL A 50 -4.43 9.12 13.13
C VAL A 50 -4.06 9.25 14.60
N THR A 51 -3.58 8.16 15.18
CA THR A 51 -3.00 8.12 16.52
C THR A 51 -1.49 8.13 16.39
N LEU A 52 -0.85 9.15 16.97
CA LEU A 52 0.61 9.30 17.01
C LEU A 52 1.09 9.03 18.44
N GLY A 53 2.14 8.21 18.60
CA GLY A 53 2.65 7.88 19.94
C GLY A 53 1.64 7.19 20.85
N ILE A 54 1.59 7.58 22.12
CA ILE A 54 0.87 6.80 23.14
C ILE A 54 -0.61 7.20 23.30
N ASN A 55 -1.13 8.29 22.75
CA ASN A 55 -2.57 8.65 22.88
C ASN A 55 -2.98 9.94 22.15
N ASP A 56 -2.20 10.42 21.20
CA ASP A 56 -2.53 11.67 20.52
C ASP A 56 -3.34 11.36 19.24
N ASP A 57 -4.66 11.40 19.37
CA ASP A 57 -5.61 11.23 18.27
C ASP A 57 -5.87 12.53 17.55
N TYR A 58 -5.56 12.57 16.26
CA TYR A 58 -5.87 13.73 15.41
C TYR A 58 -6.83 13.32 14.28
N PRO A 59 -7.95 14.03 14.09
CA PRO A 59 -8.71 13.87 12.85
C PRO A 59 -7.83 14.18 11.65
N ILE A 60 -7.84 13.29 10.65
CA ILE A 60 -6.98 13.37 9.46
C ILE A 60 -7.84 13.38 8.20
N LYS A 61 -7.37 14.11 7.20
CA LYS A 61 -7.82 13.98 5.81
C LYS A 61 -6.63 13.89 4.89
N ILE A 62 -6.69 12.94 3.96
CA ILE A 62 -5.68 12.76 2.91
C ILE A 62 -6.38 12.92 1.58
N TYR A 63 -5.98 13.92 0.82
CA TYR A 63 -6.43 14.22 -0.53
C TYR A 63 -5.39 13.69 -1.50
N GLN A 64 -5.80 12.87 -2.44
CA GLN A 64 -4.92 12.36 -3.50
C GLN A 64 -5.59 12.52 -4.85
N GLN A 65 -4.85 12.93 -5.87
CA GLN A 65 -5.34 13.06 -7.23
C GLN A 65 -4.22 12.78 -8.24
N ARG A 66 -4.59 12.10 -9.33
CA ARG A 66 -3.65 11.85 -10.44
C ARG A 66 -3.04 13.16 -10.98
N PRO A 67 -1.78 13.11 -11.43
CA PRO A 67 -0.92 11.90 -11.44
C PRO A 67 -0.26 11.62 -10.08
N ASN A 68 -0.06 12.62 -9.22
CA ASN A 68 0.68 12.51 -7.96
C ASN A 68 0.41 13.66 -6.99
N LEU A 69 -0.72 14.36 -7.14
CA LEU A 69 -1.10 15.42 -6.20
C LEU A 69 -1.50 14.79 -4.87
N THR A 70 -0.97 15.30 -3.77
CA THR A 70 -1.34 14.86 -2.43
C THR A 70 -1.35 16.01 -1.46
N LYS A 71 -2.23 15.93 -0.46
CA LYS A 71 -2.26 16.84 0.69
C LYS A 71 -2.83 16.12 1.90
N THR A 72 -2.04 16.06 2.95
CA THR A 72 -2.46 15.56 4.25
C THR A 72 -2.75 16.74 5.17
N THR A 73 -3.89 16.70 5.83
CA THR A 73 -4.29 17.68 6.84
C THR A 73 -4.68 16.99 8.13
N ILE A 74 -4.40 17.64 9.27
CA ILE A 74 -4.86 17.21 10.59
C ILE A 74 -5.60 18.36 11.27
N MET A 75 -6.48 18.02 12.20
CA MET A 75 -7.13 19.00 13.07
C MET A 75 -6.29 19.24 14.32
N ILE A 76 -5.81 20.46 14.49
CA ILE A 76 -5.14 20.91 15.72
C ILE A 76 -6.10 21.86 16.44
N GLY A 77 -6.72 21.37 17.50
CA GLY A 77 -7.84 22.08 18.13
C GLY A 77 -9.02 22.23 17.15
N LYS A 78 -9.38 23.46 16.79
CA LYS A 78 -10.46 23.77 15.82
C LYS A 78 -9.96 24.12 14.42
N LYS A 79 -8.64 24.07 14.19
CA LYS A 79 -8.02 24.48 12.91
C LYS A 79 -7.57 23.27 12.13
N GLU A 80 -8.03 23.16 10.88
CA GLU A 80 -7.45 22.23 9.91
C GLU A 80 -6.12 22.80 9.41
N SER A 81 -5.05 22.01 9.55
CA SER A 81 -3.69 22.42 9.19
C SER A 81 -3.07 21.38 8.25
N ALA A 82 -2.48 21.85 7.16
CA ALA A 82 -1.70 20.97 6.28
C ALA A 82 -0.43 20.52 7.03
N VAL A 83 -0.12 19.24 6.93
CA VAL A 83 1.10 18.67 7.51
C VAL A 83 2.11 18.27 6.44
N GLU A 84 1.63 17.85 5.28
CA GLU A 84 2.49 17.54 4.13
C GLU A 84 1.69 17.54 2.83
N GLY A 85 2.40 17.49 1.71
CA GLY A 85 1.80 17.27 0.40
C GLY A 85 2.68 17.68 -0.75
N TYR A 86 2.13 17.44 -1.96
CA TYR A 86 2.75 17.77 -3.23
C TYR A 86 1.73 18.41 -4.17
N ASN A 87 2.08 19.56 -4.72
CA ASN A 87 1.15 20.35 -5.57
C ASN A 87 1.34 20.13 -7.08
N GLY A 88 2.11 19.11 -7.46
CA GLY A 88 2.47 18.83 -8.86
C GLY A 88 3.84 19.41 -9.28
N THR A 89 4.40 20.32 -8.47
CA THR A 89 5.69 20.96 -8.76
C THR A 89 6.62 20.93 -7.54
N LYS A 90 6.09 21.16 -6.35
CA LYS A 90 6.85 21.27 -5.10
C LYS A 90 6.22 20.43 -4.01
N GLY A 91 7.08 19.86 -3.18
CA GLY A 91 6.71 19.23 -1.92
C GLY A 91 6.66 20.22 -0.78
N TYR A 92 5.83 19.93 0.20
CA TYR A 92 5.62 20.74 1.39
C TYR A 92 5.55 19.84 2.62
N ALA A 93 6.11 20.29 3.72
CA ALA A 93 6.00 19.63 5.01
C ALA A 93 5.85 20.65 6.15
N MET A 94 5.20 20.24 7.23
CA MET A 94 5.07 21.02 8.44
C MET A 94 6.42 21.10 9.15
N ASN A 95 6.86 22.32 9.45
CA ASN A 95 7.93 22.54 10.41
C ASN A 95 7.32 22.61 11.82
N TYR A 96 7.46 21.55 12.59
CA TYR A 96 6.87 21.45 13.91
C TYR A 96 7.44 22.43 14.95
N ALA A 97 8.67 22.93 14.73
CA ALA A 97 9.26 23.96 15.62
C ALA A 97 8.59 25.33 15.44
N THR A 98 8.10 25.62 14.23
CA THR A 98 7.46 26.92 13.91
C THR A 98 5.95 26.81 13.70
N ASN A 99 5.42 25.58 13.64
CA ASN A 99 4.03 25.26 13.27
C ASN A 99 3.60 25.87 11.92
N LYS A 100 4.53 25.95 10.98
CA LYS A 100 4.28 26.47 9.62
C LYS A 100 4.59 25.43 8.57
N ILE A 101 3.74 25.34 7.54
CA ILE A 101 4.04 24.58 6.34
C ILE A 101 5.13 25.32 5.54
N GLN A 102 6.09 24.59 5.01
CA GLN A 102 7.19 25.14 4.22
C GLN A 102 7.55 24.20 3.07
N GLU A 103 8.22 24.71 2.04
CA GLU A 103 8.75 23.88 0.95
C GLU A 103 9.76 22.87 1.51
N TYR A 104 9.66 21.64 0.98
CA TYR A 104 10.57 20.55 1.27
C TYR A 104 11.34 20.19 -0.01
N PRO A 105 12.59 20.71 -0.19
CA PRO A 105 13.29 20.67 -1.47
C PRO A 105 13.55 19.26 -2.03
N ASN A 106 13.67 18.28 -1.15
CA ASN A 106 13.98 16.89 -1.52
C ASN A 106 12.74 15.98 -1.47
N TYR A 107 11.55 16.56 -1.54
CA TYR A 107 10.32 15.80 -1.56
C TYR A 107 10.22 14.95 -2.84
N SER A 108 10.07 13.66 -2.68
CA SER A 108 9.80 12.73 -3.78
C SER A 108 8.33 12.32 -3.69
N PRO A 109 7.47 12.79 -4.62
CA PRO A 109 6.07 12.42 -4.60
C PRO A 109 5.91 10.94 -4.92
N GLU A 110 5.07 10.27 -4.15
CA GLU A 110 4.63 8.93 -4.48
C GLU A 110 3.72 8.94 -5.71
N SER A 111 3.71 7.84 -6.45
CA SER A 111 2.73 7.65 -7.52
C SER A 111 1.34 7.54 -6.91
N PHE A 112 0.33 8.09 -7.59
CA PHE A 112 -1.06 7.86 -7.22
C PHE A 112 -1.46 6.37 -7.32
N ASP A 113 -0.94 5.68 -8.33
CA ASP A 113 -1.14 4.25 -8.49
C ASP A 113 -0.30 3.47 -7.49
N ASN A 114 -0.88 2.45 -6.89
CA ASN A 114 -0.12 1.49 -6.11
C ASN A 114 0.97 0.81 -6.97
N ASP A 115 1.94 0.21 -6.33
CA ASP A 115 3.09 -0.37 -7.02
C ASP A 115 2.73 -1.48 -8.00
N PHE A 116 1.62 -2.18 -7.78
CA PHE A 116 1.22 -3.34 -8.58
C PHE A 116 0.56 -2.97 -9.92
N ILE A 117 -0.01 -1.76 -10.04
CA ILE A 117 -0.63 -1.32 -11.29
C ILE A 117 0.45 -1.06 -12.33
N ASP A 118 0.42 -1.85 -13.42
CA ASP A 118 1.39 -1.77 -14.53
C ASP A 118 2.86 -1.90 -14.07
N TRP A 119 3.13 -2.69 -13.03
CA TRP A 119 4.45 -2.82 -12.42
C TRP A 119 5.55 -3.26 -13.41
N GLU A 120 5.23 -4.18 -14.34
CA GLU A 120 6.16 -4.62 -15.38
C GLU A 120 6.53 -3.44 -16.32
N ASN A 121 5.54 -2.62 -16.71
CA ASN A 121 5.77 -1.44 -17.56
C ASN A 121 6.53 -0.31 -16.84
N LYS A 122 6.47 -0.29 -15.51
CA LYS A 122 7.29 0.60 -14.68
C LYS A 122 8.75 0.13 -14.56
N GLY A 123 9.08 -1.05 -15.14
CA GLY A 123 10.40 -1.66 -15.05
C GLY A 123 10.71 -2.26 -13.68
N PHE A 124 9.68 -2.61 -12.91
CA PHE A 124 9.85 -3.30 -11.63
C PHE A 124 10.04 -4.80 -11.86
N GLU A 125 10.76 -5.45 -10.96
CA GLU A 125 10.96 -6.91 -10.96
C GLU A 125 10.30 -7.49 -9.72
N ALA A 126 9.60 -8.63 -9.86
CA ALA A 126 8.90 -9.27 -8.77
C ALA A 126 9.36 -10.74 -8.62
N GLU A 127 9.64 -11.14 -7.40
CA GLU A 127 10.04 -12.51 -7.04
C GLU A 127 9.15 -13.06 -5.92
N PHE A 128 8.66 -14.29 -6.08
CA PHE A 128 8.00 -15.02 -5.00
C PHE A 128 9.07 -15.63 -4.09
N VAL A 129 9.20 -15.09 -2.89
CA VAL A 129 10.25 -15.50 -1.94
C VAL A 129 9.76 -16.49 -0.87
N GLY A 130 8.53 -17.00 -1.00
CA GLY A 130 8.03 -18.08 -0.16
C GLY A 130 6.77 -17.73 0.62
N LYS A 131 6.51 -18.53 1.67
CA LYS A 131 5.36 -18.34 2.58
C LYS A 131 5.87 -18.00 3.99
N GLU A 132 5.19 -17.07 4.63
CA GLU A 132 5.51 -16.64 6.00
C GLU A 132 4.21 -16.36 6.76
N LYS A 133 4.21 -16.54 8.09
CA LYS A 133 3.08 -16.14 8.94
C LYS A 133 3.23 -14.68 9.37
N VAL A 134 2.14 -13.93 9.24
CA VAL A 134 1.96 -12.60 9.85
C VAL A 134 0.84 -12.73 10.86
N GLY A 135 1.18 -12.76 12.14
CA GLY A 135 0.27 -13.23 13.19
C GLY A 135 -0.19 -14.67 12.90
N ASP A 136 -1.48 -14.90 12.88
CA ASP A 136 -2.08 -16.22 12.59
C ASP A 136 -2.34 -16.45 11.09
N VAL A 137 -2.07 -15.45 10.24
CA VAL A 137 -2.35 -15.50 8.80
C VAL A 137 -1.15 -16.03 8.04
N VAL A 138 -1.34 -17.10 7.26
CA VAL A 138 -0.32 -17.55 6.30
C VAL A 138 -0.35 -16.61 5.10
N CYS A 139 0.79 -16.01 4.79
CA CYS A 139 0.96 -15.07 3.69
C CYS A 139 1.89 -15.64 2.61
N LEU A 140 1.61 -15.23 1.37
CA LEU A 140 2.50 -15.35 0.22
C LEU A 140 3.39 -14.11 0.21
N LYS A 141 4.71 -14.31 0.24
CA LYS A 141 5.69 -13.24 0.32
C LYS A 141 6.28 -12.97 -1.05
N VAL A 142 6.15 -11.74 -1.51
CA VAL A 142 6.68 -11.27 -2.80
C VAL A 142 7.67 -10.14 -2.52
N GLU A 143 8.85 -10.23 -3.09
CA GLU A 143 9.80 -9.11 -3.16
C GLU A 143 9.56 -8.36 -4.47
N LEU A 144 9.35 -7.04 -4.39
CA LEU A 144 9.28 -6.15 -5.53
C LEU A 144 10.51 -5.24 -5.52
N THR A 145 11.30 -5.30 -6.60
CA THR A 145 12.47 -4.44 -6.80
C THR A 145 12.07 -3.25 -7.67
N LYS A 146 12.15 -2.05 -7.11
CA LYS A 146 11.86 -0.77 -7.76
C LYS A 146 13.18 -0.02 -7.95
N ASN A 147 13.80 -0.13 -9.13
CA ASN A 147 15.18 0.30 -9.39
C ASN A 147 16.17 -0.41 -8.45
N VAL A 148 16.63 0.27 -7.39
CA VAL A 148 17.55 -0.30 -6.39
C VAL A 148 16.89 -0.62 -5.06
N ASN A 149 15.64 -0.19 -4.88
CA ASN A 149 14.90 -0.36 -3.64
C ASN A 149 14.08 -1.64 -3.67
N LYS A 150 14.15 -2.41 -2.61
CA LYS A 150 13.40 -3.64 -2.42
C LYS A 150 12.33 -3.44 -1.37
N THR A 151 11.12 -3.89 -1.69
CA THR A 151 9.98 -3.89 -0.78
C THR A 151 9.41 -5.30 -0.70
N LEU A 152 9.15 -5.79 0.50
CA LEU A 152 8.52 -7.10 0.72
C LEU A 152 7.03 -6.92 0.96
N TYR A 153 6.22 -7.60 0.18
CA TYR A 153 4.76 -7.61 0.28
C TYR A 153 4.26 -8.97 0.73
N PHE A 154 3.32 -8.98 1.66
CA PHE A 154 2.75 -10.17 2.27
C PHE A 154 1.25 -10.22 1.95
N PHE A 155 0.88 -11.13 1.06
CA PHE A 155 -0.51 -11.33 0.65
C PHE A 155 -1.11 -12.52 1.40
N ASN A 156 -2.31 -12.38 1.93
CA ASN A 156 -3.04 -13.49 2.53
C ASN A 156 -3.14 -14.65 1.54
N ALA A 157 -2.69 -15.84 1.91
CA ALA A 157 -2.63 -17.00 1.02
C ALA A 157 -4.02 -17.53 0.58
N LYS A 158 -5.11 -17.10 1.24
CA LYS A 158 -6.48 -17.50 0.89
C LYS A 158 -7.23 -16.43 0.11
N THR A 159 -7.09 -15.17 0.51
CA THR A 159 -7.87 -14.05 -0.05
C THR A 159 -7.07 -13.19 -1.02
N TYR A 160 -5.75 -13.33 -1.08
CA TYR A 160 -4.82 -12.50 -1.85
C TYR A 160 -4.83 -11.01 -1.49
N MET A 161 -5.52 -10.60 -0.42
CA MET A 161 -5.45 -9.23 0.07
C MET A 161 -4.07 -8.96 0.66
N LEU A 162 -3.56 -7.75 0.45
CA LEU A 162 -2.31 -7.30 1.06
C LEU A 162 -2.49 -7.15 2.57
N ILE A 163 -1.60 -7.75 3.35
CA ILE A 163 -1.64 -7.71 4.82
C ILE A 163 -0.52 -6.82 5.36
N LYS A 164 0.66 -6.88 4.73
CA LYS A 164 1.84 -6.20 5.24
C LYS A 164 2.77 -5.81 4.11
N GLU A 165 3.42 -4.68 4.28
CA GLU A 165 4.49 -4.19 3.43
C GLU A 165 5.69 -3.83 4.31
N VAL A 166 6.89 -4.25 3.89
CA VAL A 166 8.14 -3.95 4.60
C VAL A 166 9.06 -3.23 3.65
N GLN A 167 9.29 -1.98 3.94
CA GLN A 167 10.25 -1.11 3.29
C GLN A 167 11.52 -0.99 4.16
N LYS A 168 12.52 -0.26 3.67
CA LYS A 168 13.78 -0.06 4.39
C LYS A 168 13.59 0.61 5.76
N ASP A 169 12.77 1.64 5.83
CA ASP A 169 12.64 2.52 6.99
C ASP A 169 11.23 2.46 7.62
N GLU A 170 10.32 1.67 7.05
CA GLU A 170 8.94 1.59 7.48
C GLU A 170 8.35 0.19 7.23
N THR A 171 7.45 -0.23 8.11
CA THR A 171 6.59 -1.39 7.92
C THR A 171 5.14 -0.95 8.04
N LEU A 172 4.35 -1.22 7.00
CA LEU A 172 2.91 -0.96 6.98
C LEU A 172 2.14 -2.27 7.15
N THR A 173 1.09 -2.26 7.96
CA THR A 173 0.10 -3.32 8.03
C THR A 173 -1.28 -2.80 7.67
N TYR A 174 -2.04 -3.62 6.95
CA TYR A 174 -3.33 -3.26 6.38
C TYR A 174 -4.41 -4.21 6.88
N ASP A 175 -5.50 -3.67 7.39
CA ASP A 175 -6.61 -4.42 7.94
C ASP A 175 -7.95 -3.73 7.66
N ASP A 176 -9.05 -4.38 8.06
CA ASP A 176 -10.41 -3.86 7.92
C ASP A 176 -10.73 -3.43 6.47
N TYR A 177 -10.51 -4.34 5.53
CA TYR A 177 -10.83 -4.10 4.13
C TYR A 177 -12.34 -4.00 3.90
N ARG A 178 -12.78 -2.90 3.28
CA ARG A 178 -14.18 -2.63 2.97
C ARG A 178 -14.35 -2.22 1.51
N ALA A 179 -15.53 -2.49 0.96
CA ALA A 179 -15.88 -2.04 -0.40
C ALA A 179 -16.08 -0.51 -0.43
N VAL A 180 -15.41 0.14 -1.38
CA VAL A 180 -15.57 1.56 -1.71
C VAL A 180 -15.85 1.64 -3.22
N GLY A 181 -17.12 1.71 -3.58
CA GLY A 181 -17.53 1.49 -4.96
C GLY A 181 -17.15 0.07 -5.42
N ASN A 182 -16.36 -0.03 -6.47
CA ASN A 182 -15.88 -1.31 -7.01
C ASN A 182 -14.51 -1.73 -6.47
N LEU A 183 -13.92 -0.97 -5.53
CA LEU A 183 -12.60 -1.24 -4.98
C LEU A 183 -12.69 -1.75 -3.54
N MET A 184 -11.77 -2.63 -3.15
CA MET A 184 -11.55 -3.03 -1.77
C MET A 184 -10.40 -2.22 -1.19
N MET A 185 -10.65 -1.42 -0.16
CA MET A 185 -9.67 -0.53 0.45
C MET A 185 -9.55 -0.80 1.95
N PRO A 186 -8.34 -0.69 2.53
CA PRO A 186 -8.14 -0.88 3.96
C PRO A 186 -8.66 0.34 4.73
N PHE A 187 -9.33 0.09 5.85
CA PHE A 187 -9.81 1.13 6.77
C PHE A 187 -8.94 1.23 8.03
N ARG A 188 -8.03 0.31 8.23
CA ARG A 188 -7.00 0.37 9.26
C ARG A 188 -5.62 0.21 8.61
N ILE A 189 -4.74 1.17 8.88
CA ILE A 189 -3.35 1.16 8.45
C ILE A 189 -2.50 1.44 9.69
N GLU A 190 -1.51 0.59 9.93
CA GLU A 190 -0.56 0.77 11.02
C GLU A 190 0.84 0.84 10.44
N SER A 191 1.56 1.88 10.80
CA SER A 191 2.96 2.08 10.46
C SER A 191 3.83 1.86 11.69
N THR A 192 4.93 1.15 11.48
CA THR A 192 5.99 1.04 12.47
C THR A 192 7.33 1.31 11.81
N SER A 193 8.19 2.04 12.49
CA SER A 193 9.54 2.36 12.04
C SER A 193 10.60 1.78 12.97
N PRO A 194 11.84 1.55 12.49
CA PRO A 194 12.94 1.10 13.35
C PRO A 194 13.23 2.08 14.50
N LYS A 195 12.93 3.35 14.32
CA LYS A 195 13.17 4.43 15.30
C LYS A 195 12.02 4.61 16.27
N LYS A 196 10.84 4.03 16.00
CA LYS A 196 9.60 4.11 16.82
C LYS A 196 9.06 5.53 17.09
N ASP A 197 9.72 6.56 16.63
CA ASP A 197 9.33 7.97 16.82
C ASP A 197 8.33 8.46 15.76
N SER A 198 8.12 7.67 14.72
CA SER A 198 7.18 7.91 13.63
C SER A 198 6.09 6.85 13.51
N ASP A 199 5.94 5.98 14.52
CA ASP A 199 4.89 4.97 14.53
C ASP A 199 3.51 5.63 14.61
N TYR A 200 2.57 5.12 13.80
CA TYR A 200 1.19 5.60 13.85
C TYR A 200 0.17 4.50 13.56
N VAL A 201 -1.05 4.74 14.00
CA VAL A 201 -2.22 3.95 13.60
C VAL A 201 -3.24 4.90 12.98
N MET A 202 -3.62 4.63 11.75
CA MET A 202 -4.67 5.35 11.06
C MET A 202 -5.93 4.50 10.95
N ILE A 203 -7.05 5.02 11.44
CA ILE A 203 -8.37 4.39 11.35
C ILE A 203 -9.26 5.31 10.52
N LEU A 204 -9.63 4.83 9.33
CA LEU A 204 -10.50 5.56 8.42
C LEU A 204 -11.97 5.29 8.76
N ASN A 205 -12.78 6.30 8.63
CA ASN A 205 -14.24 6.20 8.77
C ASN A 205 -14.96 6.45 7.45
N LYS A 206 -14.29 7.10 6.48
CA LYS A 206 -14.84 7.39 5.17
C LYS A 206 -13.74 7.45 4.12
N ILE A 207 -14.00 6.82 2.97
CA ILE A 207 -13.19 6.94 1.75
C ILE A 207 -14.16 7.35 0.62
N GLU A 208 -13.81 8.41 -0.11
CA GLU A 208 -14.55 8.89 -1.29
C GLU A 208 -13.64 8.80 -2.51
N THR A 209 -14.10 8.10 -3.55
CA THR A 209 -13.36 7.93 -4.81
C THR A 209 -13.92 8.84 -5.90
N ASN A 210 -13.06 9.27 -6.82
CA ASN A 210 -13.41 10.11 -7.98
C ASN A 210 -14.13 11.43 -7.60
N LYS A 211 -13.79 11.98 -6.44
CA LYS A 211 -14.32 13.26 -5.98
C LYS A 211 -13.62 14.41 -6.71
N VAL A 212 -14.41 15.34 -7.22
CA VAL A 212 -13.89 16.59 -7.78
C VAL A 212 -13.46 17.50 -6.63
N PHE A 213 -12.18 17.82 -6.59
CA PHE A 213 -11.64 18.75 -5.59
C PHE A 213 -11.65 20.19 -6.09
N PRO A 214 -11.88 21.18 -5.21
CA PRO A 214 -11.69 22.60 -5.52
C PRO A 214 -10.27 22.88 -6.05
N ALA A 215 -10.12 23.82 -6.96
CA ALA A 215 -8.83 24.14 -7.60
C ALA A 215 -7.72 24.60 -6.63
N ASN A 216 -8.10 25.00 -5.41
CA ASN A 216 -7.17 25.41 -4.36
C ASN A 216 -6.83 24.29 -3.36
N THR A 217 -7.35 23.07 -3.52
CA THR A 217 -7.13 21.97 -2.57
C THR A 217 -5.65 21.70 -2.35
N PHE A 218 -4.87 21.66 -3.42
CA PHE A 218 -3.42 21.36 -3.36
C PHE A 218 -2.54 22.62 -3.29
N LYS A 219 -3.10 23.76 -2.88
CA LYS A 219 -2.31 24.95 -2.55
C LYS A 219 -1.91 24.92 -1.07
N PHE A 220 -0.67 25.40 -0.78
CA PHE A 220 -0.05 25.42 0.54
C PHE A 220 0.32 26.84 0.97
#